data_b1980d8541bc1d2e38799f1fc7589bc2
#
_entry.id   b1980d8541bc1d2e38799f1fc7589bc2
#
_cell.length_a   1.000
_cell.length_b   1.000
_cell.length_c   1.000
_cell.angle_alpha   90.00
_cell.angle_beta   90.00
_cell.angle_gamma   90.00
#
_symmetry.space_group_name_H-M   'P 1'
#
loop_
_entity.id
_entity.type
_entity.pdbx_description
1 polymer ?
#
loop_
_entity_poly.entity_id
_entity_poly.type
_entity_poly.pdbx_seq_one_letter_code
_entity_poly.pdbx_strand_id
1 'polypeptide(L)'
;MIHNLYNVGRAVTSTLLLFSFNYFLGFAQPLPRAELNFRSDNDLYLFNKQDQYYTNGIFLNIRKVADSTRLSPKEVNRLWGLTVGQKMYNAYTAQIRYIEEVDRPITAYLFVAADLDRYFANESVLSFTIELGTIGQRALGRQFQEGIHKVLNLYDIAGWEYQLKNAAGVDASVRYGGLLYRNAARWLDLSAHAEAILGLNHTGLSVAPTLRLGRVNPLYQSVYTSSRLQVHGTKANRELFFYYTPQLRFVGYDATLQGGMFLHDKGPVTHSPSRWVLYNQFGFAYANRAITLRMQYIFYSKEVPGMFFRHRYGSIGMGYRF
;
A
#
# COMPACT_ATOMS: atom_id res chain seq x y z
N MET A 1 -16.47 10.28 -30.44
CA MET A 1 -16.66 10.20 -28.98
C MET A 1 -17.31 8.88 -28.51
N ILE A 2 -18.10 8.20 -29.32
CA ILE A 2 -18.77 6.92 -28.98
C ILE A 2 -17.85 5.69 -29.18
N HIS A 3 -16.83 5.78 -30.04
CA HIS A 3 -15.94 4.66 -30.36
C HIS A 3 -14.94 4.31 -29.23
N ASN A 4 -14.61 5.26 -28.35
CA ASN A 4 -13.68 5.04 -27.24
C ASN A 4 -14.31 4.36 -26.00
N LEU A 5 -15.63 4.40 -25.86
CA LEU A 5 -16.33 3.69 -24.77
C LEU A 5 -16.43 2.17 -25.01
N TYR A 6 -16.36 1.74 -26.27
CA TYR A 6 -16.44 0.34 -26.65
C TYR A 6 -15.15 -0.45 -26.30
N ASN A 7 -14.00 0.20 -26.38
CA ASN A 7 -12.72 -0.47 -26.10
C ASN A 7 -12.40 -0.59 -24.62
N VAL A 8 -12.88 0.33 -23.80
CA VAL A 8 -12.78 0.24 -22.33
C VAL A 8 -13.69 -0.89 -21.80
N GLY A 9 -14.89 -1.04 -22.35
CA GLY A 9 -15.80 -2.12 -22.02
C GLY A 9 -15.24 -3.51 -22.32
N ARG A 10 -14.48 -3.67 -23.41
CA ARG A 10 -13.87 -4.96 -23.77
C ARG A 10 -12.69 -5.35 -22.89
N ALA A 11 -11.89 -4.41 -22.45
CA ALA A 11 -10.78 -4.68 -21.51
C ALA A 11 -11.31 -5.10 -20.13
N VAL A 12 -12.36 -4.44 -19.65
CA VAL A 12 -13.01 -4.77 -18.35
C VAL A 12 -13.75 -6.11 -18.41
N THR A 13 -14.43 -6.43 -19.52
CA THR A 13 -15.14 -7.72 -19.68
C THR A 13 -14.19 -8.90 -19.84
N SER A 14 -13.03 -8.72 -20.48
CA SER A 14 -12.03 -9.81 -20.61
C SER A 14 -11.36 -10.16 -19.28
N THR A 15 -11.24 -9.22 -18.37
CA THR A 15 -10.67 -9.45 -17.03
C THR A 15 -11.69 -10.10 -16.07
N LEU A 16 -13.00 -9.90 -16.31
CA LEU A 16 -14.07 -10.50 -15.49
C LEU A 16 -14.38 -11.94 -15.86
N LEU A 17 -14.05 -12.40 -17.07
CA LEU A 17 -14.32 -13.75 -17.55
C LEU A 17 -13.34 -14.84 -17.09
N LEU A 18 -12.22 -14.47 -16.44
CA LEU A 18 -11.25 -15.42 -15.86
C LEU A 18 -11.62 -15.93 -14.46
N PHE A 19 -12.71 -15.47 -13.87
CA PHE A 19 -13.10 -15.81 -12.49
C PHE A 19 -14.27 -16.80 -12.34
N SER A 20 -14.78 -17.40 -13.42
CA SER A 20 -15.95 -18.30 -13.36
C SER A 20 -15.58 -19.80 -13.40
N PHE A 21 -14.57 -20.25 -12.65
CA PHE A 21 -14.34 -21.67 -12.45
C PHE A 21 -13.90 -21.96 -11.02
N ASN A 22 -14.85 -22.38 -10.18
CA ASN A 22 -14.65 -23.37 -9.10
C ASN A 22 -15.83 -23.37 -8.13
N TYR A 23 -16.96 -23.90 -8.59
CA TYR A 23 -17.94 -24.51 -7.71
C TYR A 23 -17.77 -26.02 -7.88
N PHE A 24 -17.00 -26.68 -7.00
CA PHE A 24 -17.19 -28.11 -6.77
C PHE A 24 -16.49 -28.60 -5.49
N LEU A 25 -17.25 -29.43 -4.74
CA LEU A 25 -16.92 -30.40 -3.70
C LEU A 25 -16.72 -29.86 -2.27
N GLY A 26 -17.74 -30.14 -1.46
CA GLY A 26 -17.76 -29.97 -0.01
C GLY A 26 -16.93 -31.00 0.78
N PHE A 27 -15.67 -31.21 0.42
CA PHE A 27 -14.71 -31.84 1.32
C PHE A 27 -14.17 -30.78 2.28
N ALA A 28 -13.87 -31.17 3.51
CA ALA A 28 -13.21 -30.31 4.50
C ALA A 28 -11.82 -29.92 3.95
N GLN A 29 -11.79 -28.88 3.10
CA GLN A 29 -10.53 -28.42 2.54
C GLN A 29 -9.64 -27.88 3.66
N PRO A 30 -8.34 -28.19 3.65
CA PRO A 30 -7.41 -27.68 4.64
C PRO A 30 -7.43 -26.16 4.70
N LEU A 31 -7.02 -25.59 5.83
CA LEU A 31 -6.86 -24.14 5.96
C LEU A 31 -5.81 -23.65 4.95
N PRO A 32 -6.07 -22.55 4.25
CA PRO A 32 -5.08 -21.95 3.35
C PRO A 32 -3.80 -21.60 4.12
N ARG A 33 -2.63 -21.91 3.55
CA ARG A 33 -1.32 -21.70 4.15
C ARG A 33 -0.54 -20.57 3.49
N ALA A 34 -1.00 -20.11 2.34
CA ALA A 34 -0.41 -19.01 1.59
C ALA A 34 -1.47 -18.05 1.06
N GLU A 35 -1.10 -16.81 0.86
CA GLU A 35 -1.91 -15.76 0.26
C GLU A 35 -1.05 -14.95 -0.72
N LEU A 36 -1.55 -14.78 -1.93
CA LEU A 36 -1.00 -13.85 -2.91
C LEU A 36 -1.87 -12.61 -2.94
N ASN A 37 -1.25 -11.44 -2.81
CA ASN A 37 -1.93 -10.16 -2.84
C ASN A 37 -1.37 -9.28 -3.94
N PHE A 38 -2.26 -8.63 -4.66
CA PHE A 38 -1.97 -7.56 -5.60
C PHE A 38 -2.61 -6.28 -5.10
N ARG A 39 -1.90 -5.15 -5.17
CA ARG A 39 -2.45 -3.81 -4.91
C ARG A 39 -1.98 -2.85 -5.99
N SER A 40 -2.90 -2.03 -6.46
CA SER A 40 -2.63 -0.90 -7.34
C SER A 40 -3.19 0.38 -6.72
N ASP A 41 -2.33 1.38 -6.62
CA ASP A 41 -2.66 2.73 -6.20
C ASP A 41 -2.59 3.63 -7.43
N ASN A 42 -3.60 4.46 -7.65
CA ASN A 42 -3.60 5.39 -8.79
C ASN A 42 -4.55 6.56 -8.53
N ASP A 43 -4.15 7.76 -8.93
CA ASP A 43 -4.99 8.97 -8.90
C ASP A 43 -6.10 8.92 -9.96
N LEU A 44 -5.89 8.19 -11.07
CA LEU A 44 -6.91 7.93 -12.09
C LEU A 44 -8.17 7.22 -11.54
N TYR A 45 -8.05 6.43 -10.46
CA TYR A 45 -9.22 5.78 -9.83
C TYR A 45 -10.22 6.76 -9.23
N LEU A 46 -9.82 8.02 -9.09
CA LEU A 46 -10.68 9.12 -8.66
C LEU A 46 -11.26 9.93 -9.83
N PHE A 47 -11.14 9.40 -11.06
CA PHE A 47 -11.56 10.07 -12.30
C PHE A 47 -10.87 11.42 -12.52
N ASN A 48 -9.73 11.65 -11.85
CA ASN A 48 -8.84 12.77 -12.10
C ASN A 48 -7.96 12.42 -13.30
N LYS A 49 -7.97 13.25 -14.34
CA LYS A 49 -7.19 13.00 -15.56
C LYS A 49 -5.74 13.52 -15.47
N GLN A 50 -5.23 13.77 -14.28
CA GLN A 50 -3.90 14.33 -14.06
C GLN A 50 -3.07 13.38 -13.22
N ASP A 51 -1.91 12.98 -13.76
CA ASP A 51 -0.88 12.33 -12.95
C ASP A 51 -0.24 13.39 -12.05
N GLN A 52 -0.49 13.29 -10.75
CA GLN A 52 -0.08 14.30 -9.79
C GLN A 52 0.57 13.66 -8.57
N TYR A 53 1.76 14.10 -8.19
CA TYR A 53 2.49 13.67 -7.00
C TYR A 53 2.65 12.14 -6.94
N TYR A 54 2.12 11.47 -5.94
CA TYR A 54 2.08 9.99 -5.91
C TYR A 54 1.04 9.48 -6.90
N THR A 55 1.44 9.34 -8.14
CA THR A 55 0.53 9.05 -9.25
C THR A 55 0.21 7.58 -9.41
N ASN A 56 1.18 6.70 -9.09
CA ASN A 56 1.01 5.26 -9.29
C ASN A 56 1.78 4.45 -8.25
N GLY A 57 1.22 3.31 -7.86
CA GLY A 57 1.87 2.29 -7.06
C GLY A 57 1.38 0.90 -7.46
N ILE A 58 2.33 -0.03 -7.63
CA ILE A 58 2.05 -1.43 -7.92
C ILE A 58 2.78 -2.28 -6.92
N PHE A 59 2.06 -3.23 -6.29
CA PHE A 59 2.61 -4.08 -5.24
C PHE A 59 2.15 -5.51 -5.42
N LEU A 60 3.09 -6.42 -5.37
CA LEU A 60 2.85 -7.86 -5.32
C LEU A 60 3.39 -8.38 -3.99
N ASN A 61 2.56 -9.06 -3.23
CA ASN A 61 2.92 -9.59 -1.93
C ASN A 61 2.50 -11.05 -1.82
N ILE A 62 3.41 -11.89 -1.35
CA ILE A 62 3.10 -13.26 -0.94
C ILE A 62 3.26 -13.38 0.56
N ARG A 63 2.30 -14.03 1.21
CA ARG A 63 2.32 -14.31 2.66
C ARG A 63 2.16 -15.79 2.91
N LYS A 64 2.82 -16.27 3.96
CA LYS A 64 2.73 -17.65 4.42
C LYS A 64 2.64 -17.73 5.93
N VAL A 65 1.99 -18.78 6.39
CA VAL A 65 1.95 -19.13 7.81
C VAL A 65 3.35 -19.62 8.23
N ALA A 66 3.87 -19.07 9.33
CA ALA A 66 5.09 -19.57 9.95
C ALA A 66 4.85 -20.89 10.67
N ASP A 67 5.93 -21.55 11.06
CA ASP A 67 5.86 -22.80 11.81
C ASP A 67 5.18 -22.58 13.18
N SER A 68 4.11 -23.33 13.40
CA SER A 68 3.27 -23.25 14.61
C SER A 68 3.96 -23.78 15.88
N THR A 69 4.95 -24.63 15.73
CA THR A 69 5.65 -25.23 16.88
C THR A 69 6.51 -24.22 17.64
N ARG A 70 6.72 -23.04 17.06
CA ARG A 70 7.55 -21.96 17.61
C ARG A 70 6.76 -20.74 18.10
N LEU A 71 5.44 -20.85 18.26
CA LEU A 71 4.64 -19.77 18.78
C LEU A 71 4.87 -19.61 20.30
N SER A 72 4.93 -18.37 20.76
CA SER A 72 4.93 -18.10 22.22
C SER A 72 3.55 -18.34 22.83
N PRO A 73 3.42 -18.56 24.14
CA PRO A 73 2.14 -18.94 24.77
C PRO A 73 0.96 -17.97 24.56
N LYS A 74 1.25 -16.70 24.31
CA LYS A 74 0.24 -15.66 24.05
C LYS A 74 0.02 -15.38 22.56
N GLU A 75 0.82 -15.98 21.71
CA GLU A 75 0.79 -15.78 20.25
C GLU A 75 -0.17 -16.78 19.62
N VAL A 76 -1.14 -16.29 18.85
CA VAL A 76 -2.15 -17.14 18.21
C VAL A 76 -1.89 -17.34 16.72
N ASN A 77 -1.06 -16.48 16.10
CA ASN A 77 -0.72 -16.58 14.71
C ASN A 77 0.62 -15.87 14.42
N ARG A 78 1.36 -16.37 13.42
CA ARG A 78 2.58 -15.75 12.92
C ARG A 78 2.65 -15.93 11.42
N LEU A 79 2.85 -14.83 10.73
CA LEU A 79 2.96 -14.81 9.28
C LEU A 79 4.28 -14.14 8.90
N TRP A 80 4.88 -14.62 7.82
CA TRP A 80 5.92 -13.88 7.13
C TRP A 80 5.46 -13.54 5.72
N GLY A 81 5.94 -12.46 5.19
CA GLY A 81 5.61 -11.96 3.87
C GLY A 81 6.82 -11.50 3.10
N LEU A 82 6.67 -11.47 1.78
CA LEU A 82 7.62 -10.86 0.86
C LEU A 82 6.83 -9.97 -0.09
N THR A 83 7.24 -8.71 -0.20
CA THR A 83 6.63 -7.72 -1.08
C THR A 83 7.63 -7.23 -2.10
N VAL A 84 7.22 -7.14 -3.36
CA VAL A 84 7.88 -6.33 -4.37
C VAL A 84 6.96 -5.18 -4.69
N GLY A 85 7.46 -3.95 -4.67
CA GLY A 85 6.65 -2.78 -4.90
C GLY A 85 7.38 -1.70 -5.67
N GLN A 86 6.61 -0.96 -6.49
CA GLN A 86 7.06 0.25 -7.14
C GLN A 86 6.09 1.38 -6.84
N LYS A 87 6.63 2.56 -6.54
CA LYS A 87 5.90 3.81 -6.36
C LYS A 87 6.44 4.85 -7.34
N MET A 88 5.57 5.65 -7.95
CA MET A 88 5.95 6.71 -8.87
C MET A 88 5.47 8.05 -8.36
N TYR A 89 6.34 9.04 -8.50
CA TYR A 89 6.12 10.38 -8.02
C TYR A 89 6.43 11.39 -9.11
N ASN A 90 5.47 12.23 -9.43
CA ASN A 90 5.59 13.38 -10.33
C ASN A 90 5.56 14.68 -9.51
N ALA A 91 5.70 15.81 -10.18
CA ALA A 91 5.33 17.12 -9.68
C ALA A 91 3.78 17.28 -9.71
N TYR A 92 3.26 18.49 -9.68
CA TYR A 92 1.81 18.74 -9.74
C TYR A 92 1.14 18.25 -11.05
N THR A 93 1.94 17.86 -12.03
CA THR A 93 1.51 17.25 -13.30
C THR A 93 2.64 16.38 -13.88
N ALA A 94 2.31 15.43 -14.73
CA ALA A 94 3.28 14.65 -15.52
C ALA A 94 3.66 15.30 -16.85
N GLN A 95 3.34 16.57 -17.06
CA GLN A 95 3.66 17.35 -18.28
C GLN A 95 4.55 18.55 -17.95
N ILE A 96 5.58 18.34 -17.14
CA ILE A 96 6.56 19.37 -16.73
C ILE A 96 7.46 19.71 -17.91
N ARG A 97 7.56 21.01 -18.25
CA ARG A 97 8.43 21.52 -19.31
C ARG A 97 9.65 22.26 -18.78
N TYR A 98 9.51 22.91 -17.63
CA TYR A 98 10.55 23.73 -17.03
C TYR A 98 10.83 23.26 -15.61
N ILE A 99 12.09 23.32 -15.19
CA ILE A 99 12.54 22.85 -13.88
C ILE A 99 11.87 23.60 -12.72
N GLU A 100 11.51 24.85 -12.94
CA GLU A 100 10.84 25.74 -11.96
C GLU A 100 9.41 25.26 -11.62
N GLU A 101 8.83 24.41 -12.48
CA GLU A 101 7.51 23.83 -12.28
C GLU A 101 7.55 22.59 -11.36
N VAL A 102 8.75 22.11 -11.00
CA VAL A 102 8.90 20.90 -10.17
C VAL A 102 8.73 21.24 -8.69
N ASP A 103 7.51 21.27 -8.22
CA ASP A 103 7.13 21.55 -6.82
C ASP A 103 7.26 20.33 -5.88
N ARG A 104 7.45 19.13 -6.43
CA ARG A 104 7.86 17.89 -5.77
C ARG A 104 8.87 17.16 -6.64
N PRO A 105 9.97 16.61 -6.11
CA PRO A 105 10.94 15.87 -6.88
C PRO A 105 10.30 14.70 -7.63
N ILE A 106 10.63 14.59 -8.92
CA ILE A 106 10.21 13.49 -9.79
C ILE A 106 11.12 12.30 -9.51
N THR A 107 10.54 11.15 -9.24
CA THR A 107 11.30 9.91 -9.00
C THR A 107 10.37 8.70 -8.98
N ALA A 108 10.95 7.52 -9.07
CA ALA A 108 10.28 6.29 -8.65
C ALA A 108 11.05 5.66 -7.48
N TYR A 109 10.37 4.79 -6.76
CA TYR A 109 10.93 3.97 -5.69
C TYR A 109 10.57 2.51 -5.95
N LEU A 110 11.55 1.68 -6.23
CA LEU A 110 11.43 0.24 -6.43
C LEU A 110 12.04 -0.47 -5.24
N PHE A 111 11.32 -1.41 -4.63
CA PHE A 111 11.76 -2.07 -3.43
C PHE A 111 11.32 -3.54 -3.33
N VAL A 112 12.05 -4.27 -2.49
CA VAL A 112 11.68 -5.58 -1.96
C VAL A 112 11.68 -5.49 -0.44
N ALA A 113 10.60 -5.97 0.19
CA ALA A 113 10.47 -5.96 1.64
C ALA A 113 10.12 -7.36 2.16
N ALA A 114 10.74 -7.75 3.27
CA ALA A 114 10.40 -8.95 4.02
C ALA A 114 9.79 -8.55 5.37
N ASP A 115 8.65 -9.13 5.70
CA ASP A 115 7.94 -8.85 6.95
C ASP A 115 7.68 -10.10 7.78
N LEU A 116 7.68 -9.92 9.08
CA LEU A 116 7.30 -10.90 10.09
C LEU A 116 6.23 -10.27 10.99
N ASP A 117 5.02 -10.82 10.93
CA ASP A 117 3.90 -10.38 11.75
C ASP A 117 3.57 -11.41 12.82
N ARG A 118 3.42 -10.93 14.04
CA ARG A 118 3.05 -11.71 15.22
C ARG A 118 1.71 -11.21 15.75
N TYR A 119 0.77 -12.13 15.93
CA TYR A 119 -0.59 -11.84 16.34
C TYR A 119 -0.87 -12.50 17.68
N PHE A 120 -1.43 -11.75 18.62
CA PHE A 120 -1.62 -12.18 19.99
C PHE A 120 -3.11 -12.35 20.34
N ALA A 121 -3.40 -13.17 21.35
CA ALA A 121 -4.76 -13.47 21.78
C ALA A 121 -5.54 -12.24 22.28
N ASN A 122 -4.84 -11.22 22.79
CA ASN A 122 -5.42 -9.94 23.19
C ASN A 122 -5.67 -8.98 22.02
N GLU A 123 -5.58 -9.48 20.79
CA GLU A 123 -5.73 -8.71 19.55
C GLU A 123 -4.65 -7.64 19.33
N SER A 124 -3.50 -7.72 19.99
CA SER A 124 -2.35 -6.94 19.60
C SER A 124 -1.61 -7.58 18.43
N VAL A 125 -0.92 -6.75 17.66
CA VAL A 125 -0.13 -7.13 16.47
C VAL A 125 1.23 -6.46 16.57
N LEU A 126 2.30 -7.22 16.34
CA LEU A 126 3.66 -6.74 16.27
C LEU A 126 4.25 -7.16 14.93
N SER A 127 4.66 -6.18 14.13
CA SER A 127 5.26 -6.39 12.81
C SER A 127 6.69 -5.88 12.78
N PHE A 128 7.57 -6.63 12.14
CA PHE A 128 8.94 -6.23 11.80
C PHE A 128 9.08 -6.28 10.29
N THR A 129 9.65 -5.25 9.69
CA THR A 129 9.90 -5.22 8.24
C THR A 129 11.33 -4.77 7.97
N ILE A 130 11.98 -5.43 7.01
CA ILE A 130 13.23 -4.97 6.40
C ILE A 130 12.93 -4.75 4.92
N GLU A 131 13.30 -3.58 4.41
CA GLU A 131 13.07 -3.16 3.04
C GLU A 131 14.39 -2.76 2.39
N LEU A 132 14.65 -3.27 1.18
CA LEU A 132 15.75 -2.87 0.31
C LEU A 132 15.13 -2.15 -0.88
N GLY A 133 15.51 -0.90 -1.09
CA GLY A 133 14.91 -0.08 -2.14
C GLY A 133 15.90 0.79 -2.87
N THR A 134 15.50 1.24 -4.06
CA THR A 134 16.24 2.20 -4.89
C THR A 134 15.32 3.27 -5.42
N ILE A 135 15.84 4.51 -5.51
CA ILE A 135 15.18 5.64 -6.16
C ILE A 135 15.90 6.00 -7.47
N GLY A 136 15.27 6.87 -8.26
CA GLY A 136 15.82 7.42 -9.49
C GLY A 136 15.59 6.53 -10.69
N GLN A 137 16.44 6.65 -11.70
CA GLN A 137 16.27 5.96 -13.00
C GLN A 137 16.22 4.43 -12.88
N ARG A 138 17.00 3.85 -11.94
CA ARG A 138 17.03 2.40 -11.69
C ARG A 138 15.73 1.87 -11.12
N ALA A 139 14.86 2.73 -10.61
CA ALA A 139 13.53 2.34 -10.14
C ALA A 139 12.50 2.22 -11.29
N LEU A 140 12.91 2.45 -12.55
CA LEU A 140 12.15 2.20 -13.78
C LEU A 140 10.81 2.96 -13.89
N GLY A 141 10.64 4.08 -13.17
CA GLY A 141 9.37 4.82 -13.14
C GLY A 141 8.97 5.38 -14.50
N ARG A 142 9.92 5.98 -15.23
CA ARG A 142 9.70 6.50 -16.58
C ARG A 142 9.17 5.42 -17.51
N GLN A 143 9.85 4.29 -17.59
CA GLN A 143 9.50 3.18 -18.48
C GLN A 143 8.10 2.62 -18.17
N PHE A 144 7.78 2.53 -16.89
CA PHE A 144 6.47 2.06 -16.44
C PHE A 144 5.36 3.06 -16.81
N GLN A 145 5.56 4.35 -16.55
CA GLN A 145 4.57 5.38 -16.84
C GLN A 145 4.35 5.51 -18.35
N GLU A 146 5.42 5.59 -19.17
CA GLU A 146 5.34 5.60 -20.64
C GLU A 146 4.60 4.35 -21.16
N GLY A 147 4.89 3.17 -20.61
CA GLY A 147 4.22 1.93 -20.98
C GLY A 147 2.72 1.94 -20.69
N ILE A 148 2.30 2.39 -19.52
CA ILE A 148 0.88 2.53 -19.14
C ILE A 148 0.18 3.53 -20.06
N HIS A 149 0.77 4.72 -20.27
CA HIS A 149 0.21 5.76 -21.13
C HIS A 149 0.03 5.30 -22.57
N LYS A 150 1.00 4.57 -23.11
CA LYS A 150 0.92 3.98 -24.45
C LYS A 150 -0.20 2.92 -24.56
N VAL A 151 -0.32 2.01 -23.57
CA VAL A 151 -1.34 0.96 -23.57
C VAL A 151 -2.74 1.54 -23.45
N LEU A 152 -2.91 2.58 -22.62
CA LEU A 152 -4.20 3.23 -22.38
C LEU A 152 -4.51 4.39 -23.34
N ASN A 153 -3.59 4.69 -24.27
CA ASN A 153 -3.69 5.81 -25.20
C ASN A 153 -3.94 7.14 -24.50
N LEU A 154 -3.13 7.42 -23.46
CA LEU A 154 -3.16 8.67 -22.71
C LEU A 154 -2.21 9.69 -23.34
N TYR A 155 -2.09 10.85 -22.71
CA TYR A 155 -1.20 11.93 -23.15
C TYR A 155 0.29 11.58 -22.97
N ASP A 156 1.16 12.29 -23.69
CA ASP A 156 2.61 12.17 -23.55
C ASP A 156 3.07 12.78 -22.22
N ILE A 157 3.97 12.06 -21.54
CA ILE A 157 4.58 12.51 -20.28
C ILE A 157 5.87 13.27 -20.53
N ALA A 158 6.19 14.24 -19.66
CA ALA A 158 7.41 15.00 -19.65
C ALA A 158 7.86 15.28 -18.21
N GLY A 159 9.15 15.60 -18.03
CA GLY A 159 9.71 15.95 -16.71
C GLY A 159 10.61 14.89 -16.09
N TRP A 160 10.64 13.66 -16.63
CA TRP A 160 11.53 12.62 -16.11
C TRP A 160 13.03 12.95 -16.27
N GLU A 161 13.40 13.90 -17.12
CA GLU A 161 14.75 14.45 -17.19
C GLU A 161 15.19 15.16 -15.91
N TYR A 162 14.22 15.64 -15.11
CA TYR A 162 14.45 16.29 -13.81
C TYR A 162 14.39 15.32 -12.64
N GLN A 163 14.37 14.00 -12.87
CA GLN A 163 14.28 13.02 -11.80
C GLN A 163 15.51 13.00 -10.88
N LEU A 164 15.31 12.55 -9.66
CA LEU A 164 16.38 12.34 -8.70
C LEU A 164 17.43 11.35 -9.20
N LYS A 165 18.66 11.49 -8.73
CA LYS A 165 19.76 10.56 -9.01
C LYS A 165 19.50 9.20 -8.34
N ASN A 166 20.12 8.16 -8.90
CA ASN A 166 20.01 6.82 -8.37
C ASN A 166 20.62 6.72 -6.96
N ALA A 167 19.86 6.22 -6.03
CA ALA A 167 20.33 5.85 -4.71
C ALA A 167 19.66 4.55 -4.27
N ALA A 168 20.39 3.71 -3.56
CA ALA A 168 19.85 2.51 -2.93
C ALA A 168 20.04 2.61 -1.42
N GLY A 169 19.12 2.00 -0.68
CA GLY A 169 19.13 2.02 0.76
C GLY A 169 18.39 0.84 1.37
N VAL A 170 18.63 0.66 2.65
CA VAL A 170 17.93 -0.30 3.50
C VAL A 170 17.16 0.46 4.57
N ASP A 171 15.94 0.03 4.83
CA ASP A 171 15.09 0.52 5.90
C ASP A 171 14.67 -0.64 6.79
N ALA A 172 14.56 -0.38 8.10
CA ALA A 172 13.97 -1.29 9.06
C ALA A 172 12.79 -0.59 9.75
N SER A 173 11.68 -1.31 9.91
CA SER A 173 10.53 -0.77 10.64
C SER A 173 9.97 -1.75 11.66
N VAL A 174 9.39 -1.17 12.71
CA VAL A 174 8.62 -1.87 13.73
C VAL A 174 7.27 -1.19 13.85
N ARG A 175 6.20 -2.00 13.75
CA ARG A 175 4.83 -1.55 13.98
C ARG A 175 4.22 -2.35 15.11
N TYR A 176 3.62 -1.64 16.06
CA TYR A 176 2.84 -2.23 17.14
C TYR A 176 1.47 -1.59 17.23
N GLY A 177 0.45 -2.41 17.42
CA GLY A 177 -0.91 -1.92 17.59
C GLY A 177 -1.84 -2.97 18.15
N GLY A 178 -3.10 -2.60 18.36
CA GLY A 178 -4.08 -3.53 18.89
C GLY A 178 -5.48 -2.92 18.99
N LEU A 179 -6.40 -3.75 19.45
CA LEU A 179 -7.77 -3.38 19.73
C LEU A 179 -7.82 -2.47 20.96
N LEU A 180 -8.51 -1.35 20.85
CA LEU A 180 -8.80 -0.44 21.96
C LEU A 180 -10.21 -0.63 22.48
N TYR A 181 -11.17 -0.84 21.59
CA TYR A 181 -12.57 -1.02 21.93
C TYR A 181 -13.30 -1.84 20.85
N ARG A 182 -14.23 -2.67 21.27
CA ARG A 182 -15.22 -3.32 20.41
C ARG A 182 -16.55 -3.36 21.10
N ASN A 183 -17.63 -2.97 20.41
CA ASN A 183 -18.97 -3.06 20.99
C ASN A 183 -19.43 -4.52 21.13
N ALA A 184 -20.38 -4.77 22.05
CA ALA A 184 -20.87 -6.11 22.35
C ALA A 184 -21.48 -6.82 21.12
N ALA A 185 -22.13 -6.09 20.24
CA ALA A 185 -22.72 -6.62 19.00
C ALA A 185 -21.70 -6.83 17.87
N ARG A 186 -20.42 -6.48 18.07
CA ARG A 186 -19.27 -6.72 17.16
C ARG A 186 -19.43 -6.16 15.74
N TRP A 187 -20.16 -5.04 15.59
CA TRP A 187 -20.26 -4.33 14.32
C TRP A 187 -19.42 -3.05 14.28
N LEU A 188 -18.87 -2.64 15.42
CA LEU A 188 -18.00 -1.47 15.54
C LEU A 188 -16.78 -1.84 16.39
N ASP A 189 -15.58 -1.48 15.92
CA ASP A 189 -14.41 -1.45 16.76
C ASP A 189 -13.48 -0.28 16.46
N LEU A 190 -12.66 0.03 17.46
CA LEU A 190 -11.58 1.00 17.42
C LEU A 190 -10.29 0.28 17.74
N SER A 191 -9.30 0.43 16.88
CA SER A 191 -7.93 -0.02 17.07
C SER A 191 -6.95 1.12 16.85
N ALA A 192 -5.71 0.96 17.24
CA ALA A 192 -4.66 1.90 16.88
C ALA A 192 -3.34 1.18 16.68
N HIS A 193 -2.46 1.79 15.87
CA HIS A 193 -1.09 1.35 15.75
C HIS A 193 -0.12 2.53 15.71
N ALA A 194 1.12 2.27 16.12
CA ALA A 194 2.25 3.14 15.94
C ALA A 194 3.32 2.40 15.15
N GLU A 195 4.06 3.12 14.34
CA GLU A 195 5.17 2.59 13.53
C GLU A 195 6.37 3.51 13.62
N ALA A 196 7.54 2.92 13.78
CA ALA A 196 8.83 3.57 13.64
C ALA A 196 9.57 2.97 12.46
N ILE A 197 10.12 3.81 11.60
CA ILE A 197 10.97 3.44 10.49
C ILE A 197 12.30 4.16 10.60
N LEU A 198 13.40 3.43 10.41
CA LEU A 198 14.76 3.95 10.41
C LEU A 198 15.51 3.35 9.23
N GLY A 199 16.02 4.21 8.37
CA GLY A 199 16.76 3.75 7.21
C GLY A 199 17.32 4.85 6.34
N LEU A 200 17.88 4.43 5.20
CA LEU A 200 18.53 5.29 4.22
C LEU A 200 17.54 5.86 3.19
N ASN A 201 16.37 5.20 3.03
CA ASN A 201 15.32 5.72 2.16
C ASN A 201 14.27 6.48 2.97
N HIS A 202 13.90 5.96 4.14
CA HIS A 202 12.87 6.55 4.98
C HIS A 202 13.27 6.51 6.45
N THR A 203 13.05 7.61 7.16
CA THR A 203 13.15 7.68 8.62
C THR A 203 11.99 8.50 9.17
N GLY A 204 11.26 7.95 10.15
CA GLY A 204 10.11 8.63 10.72
C GLY A 204 9.32 7.79 11.71
N LEU A 205 8.25 8.41 12.22
CA LEU A 205 7.31 7.81 13.17
C LEU A 205 5.89 8.06 12.66
N SER A 206 4.98 7.15 12.95
CA SER A 206 3.56 7.41 12.70
C SER A 206 2.66 6.80 13.76
N VAL A 207 1.48 7.41 13.93
CA VAL A 207 0.38 6.88 14.75
C VAL A 207 -0.90 6.93 13.95
N ALA A 208 -1.71 5.88 14.06
CA ALA A 208 -2.93 5.75 13.29
C ALA A 208 -4.02 5.02 14.09
N PRO A 209 -4.99 5.72 14.65
CA PRO A 209 -6.23 5.11 15.10
C PRO A 209 -7.07 4.67 13.90
N THR A 210 -7.86 3.62 14.06
CA THR A 210 -8.74 3.10 13.01
C THR A 210 -10.09 2.71 13.58
N LEU A 211 -11.13 3.28 13.01
CA LEU A 211 -12.52 2.89 13.25
C LEU A 211 -12.94 1.90 12.16
N ARG A 212 -13.51 0.74 12.54
CA ARG A 212 -14.10 -0.21 11.60
C ARG A 212 -15.59 -0.38 11.91
N LEU A 213 -16.42 -0.35 10.86
CA LEU A 213 -17.88 -0.44 10.94
C LEU A 213 -18.39 -1.52 9.99
N GLY A 214 -19.09 -2.51 10.50
CA GLY A 214 -19.66 -3.61 9.72
C GLY A 214 -19.39 -4.98 10.34
N ARG A 215 -19.28 -6.00 9.51
CA ARG A 215 -18.97 -7.36 9.96
C ARG A 215 -17.47 -7.51 10.11
N VAL A 216 -16.96 -7.36 11.31
CA VAL A 216 -15.53 -7.41 11.64
C VAL A 216 -15.15 -8.71 12.35
N ASN A 217 -13.96 -9.23 12.05
CA ASN A 217 -13.33 -10.32 12.81
C ASN A 217 -12.31 -9.74 13.81
N PRO A 218 -11.88 -10.55 14.80
CA PRO A 218 -10.73 -10.20 15.63
C PRO A 218 -9.51 -9.83 14.80
N LEU A 219 -8.65 -8.93 15.30
CA LEU A 219 -7.49 -8.44 14.55
C LEU A 219 -6.53 -9.56 14.11
N TYR A 220 -6.44 -10.65 14.83
CA TYR A 220 -5.64 -11.82 14.47
C TYR A 220 -6.29 -12.73 13.40
N GLN A 221 -7.49 -12.39 12.90
CA GLN A 221 -8.21 -13.08 11.81
C GLN A 221 -8.80 -12.12 10.78
N SER A 222 -8.35 -10.88 10.76
CA SER A 222 -8.93 -9.82 9.95
C SER A 222 -8.12 -9.53 8.68
N VAL A 223 -8.84 -9.18 7.61
CA VAL A 223 -8.22 -8.63 6.42
C VAL A 223 -7.54 -7.28 6.70
N TYR A 224 -8.01 -6.51 7.69
CA TYR A 224 -7.43 -5.23 8.07
C TYR A 224 -5.95 -5.37 8.47
N THR A 225 -5.63 -6.39 9.26
CA THR A 225 -4.27 -6.72 9.71
C THR A 225 -3.57 -7.77 8.85
N SER A 226 -4.15 -8.14 7.70
CA SER A 226 -3.63 -9.17 6.79
C SER A 226 -3.39 -10.54 7.45
N SER A 227 -4.22 -10.90 8.46
CA SER A 227 -4.09 -12.10 9.30
C SER A 227 -5.11 -13.20 8.97
N ARG A 228 -5.61 -13.23 7.74
CA ARG A 228 -6.63 -14.20 7.32
C ARG A 228 -6.10 -15.64 7.20
N LEU A 229 -4.81 -15.81 6.97
CA LEU A 229 -4.14 -17.10 7.08
C LEU A 229 -4.03 -17.49 8.56
N GLN A 230 -4.30 -18.75 8.88
CA GLN A 230 -4.31 -19.23 10.26
C GLN A 230 -3.41 -20.45 10.41
N VAL A 231 -2.64 -20.46 11.50
CA VAL A 231 -1.81 -21.60 11.88
C VAL A 231 -2.68 -22.76 12.36
N HIS A 232 -3.61 -22.44 13.28
CA HIS A 232 -4.55 -23.36 13.92
C HIS A 232 -5.92 -22.72 14.06
N GLY A 233 -6.94 -23.52 14.36
CA GLY A 233 -8.24 -23.06 14.80
C GLY A 233 -9.32 -23.03 13.74
N THR A 234 -10.36 -22.25 13.99
CA THR A 234 -11.55 -22.16 13.15
C THR A 234 -11.30 -21.27 11.94
N LYS A 235 -11.97 -21.60 10.84
CA LYS A 235 -12.01 -20.76 9.63
C LYS A 235 -12.44 -19.34 10.01
N ALA A 236 -11.69 -18.35 9.59
CA ALA A 236 -12.07 -16.97 9.75
C ALA A 236 -13.40 -16.69 9.01
N ASN A 237 -14.36 -16.07 9.71
CA ASN A 237 -15.65 -15.71 9.16
C ASN A 237 -15.53 -14.71 8.00
N ARG A 238 -16.58 -14.60 7.20
CA ARG A 238 -16.68 -13.52 6.22
C ARG A 238 -16.56 -12.18 6.91
N GLU A 239 -15.83 -11.24 6.30
CA GLU A 239 -15.78 -9.85 6.70
C GLU A 239 -16.34 -8.97 5.60
N LEU A 240 -17.05 -7.92 5.99
CA LEU A 240 -17.43 -6.80 5.15
C LEU A 240 -17.56 -5.58 6.06
N PHE A 241 -16.67 -4.64 5.91
CA PHE A 241 -16.66 -3.45 6.74
C PHE A 241 -16.13 -2.23 6.00
N PHE A 242 -16.62 -1.08 6.40
CA PHE A 242 -16.01 0.21 6.14
C PHE A 242 -15.00 0.51 7.24
N TYR A 243 -13.93 1.25 6.91
CA TYR A 243 -12.99 1.74 7.90
C TYR A 243 -12.50 3.15 7.57
N TYR A 244 -12.17 3.87 8.62
CA TYR A 244 -11.51 5.18 8.56
C TYR A 244 -10.27 5.16 9.42
N THR A 245 -9.13 5.54 8.81
CA THR A 245 -7.82 5.58 9.46
C THR A 245 -7.17 6.95 9.22
N PRO A 246 -7.31 7.92 10.14
CA PRO A 246 -6.41 9.07 10.17
C PRO A 246 -5.03 8.60 10.64
N GLN A 247 -3.96 9.10 10.00
CA GLN A 247 -2.59 8.80 10.37
C GLN A 247 -1.79 10.09 10.43
N LEU A 248 -1.18 10.35 11.57
CA LEU A 248 -0.20 11.42 11.71
C LEU A 248 1.20 10.82 11.58
N ARG A 249 1.97 11.35 10.63
CA ARG A 249 3.33 10.91 10.33
C ARG A 249 4.32 12.05 10.59
N PHE A 250 5.34 11.77 11.39
CA PHE A 250 6.55 12.57 11.48
C PHE A 250 7.57 12.06 10.46
N VAL A 251 8.06 12.95 9.60
CA VAL A 251 9.04 12.66 8.55
C VAL A 251 10.40 13.19 8.99
N GLY A 252 11.30 12.30 9.37
CA GLY A 252 12.70 12.61 9.65
C GLY A 252 13.50 12.74 8.38
N TYR A 253 13.34 11.75 7.48
CA TYR A 253 13.98 11.68 6.17
C TYR A 253 13.12 10.95 5.16
N ASP A 254 13.13 11.41 3.90
CA ASP A 254 12.48 10.77 2.76
C ASP A 254 13.33 10.94 1.50
N ALA A 255 13.92 9.83 1.03
CA ALA A 255 14.80 9.84 -0.14
C ALA A 255 14.07 10.25 -1.43
N THR A 256 12.73 10.05 -1.51
CA THR A 256 11.94 10.46 -2.67
C THR A 256 11.75 11.99 -2.76
N LEU A 257 12.08 12.71 -1.69
CA LEU A 257 12.05 14.17 -1.62
C LEU A 257 13.45 14.78 -1.54
N GLN A 258 14.37 14.13 -0.82
CA GLN A 258 15.67 14.67 -0.46
C GLN A 258 16.82 14.07 -1.26
N GLY A 259 16.53 13.07 -2.13
CA GLY A 259 17.56 12.29 -2.84
C GLY A 259 18.26 11.29 -1.91
N GLY A 260 19.27 10.59 -2.39
CA GLY A 260 20.04 9.64 -1.58
C GLY A 260 20.78 10.30 -0.41
N MET A 261 20.71 9.71 0.78
CA MET A 261 21.22 10.31 2.02
C MET A 261 22.72 10.71 1.93
N PHE A 262 23.52 9.86 1.32
CA PHE A 262 24.99 10.05 1.23
C PHE A 262 25.46 10.53 -0.14
N LEU A 263 24.54 10.85 -1.06
CA LEU A 263 24.92 11.40 -2.36
C LEU A 263 25.29 12.88 -2.26
N HIS A 264 26.35 13.28 -2.91
CA HIS A 264 26.71 14.68 -3.11
C HIS A 264 25.81 15.31 -4.17
N ASP A 265 25.69 14.69 -5.34
CA ASP A 265 24.72 15.06 -6.39
C ASP A 265 23.44 14.23 -6.23
N LYS A 266 22.39 14.86 -5.76
CA LYS A 266 21.09 14.23 -5.47
C LYS A 266 20.10 14.35 -6.63
N GLY A 267 20.42 15.14 -7.62
CA GLY A 267 19.57 15.47 -8.75
C GLY A 267 19.21 16.95 -8.80
N PRO A 268 18.51 17.38 -9.88
CA PRO A 268 18.30 18.79 -10.16
C PRO A 268 17.35 19.48 -9.17
N VAL A 269 16.38 18.75 -8.61
CA VAL A 269 15.41 19.28 -7.65
C VAL A 269 15.30 18.37 -6.44
N THR A 270 15.52 18.92 -5.26
CA THR A 270 15.28 18.26 -3.97
C THR A 270 14.54 19.22 -3.04
N HIS A 271 13.73 18.69 -2.15
CA HIS A 271 12.99 19.48 -1.17
C HIS A 271 13.09 18.90 0.24
N SER A 272 13.08 19.78 1.23
CA SER A 272 12.89 19.35 2.62
C SER A 272 11.45 18.93 2.85
N PRO A 273 11.20 17.79 3.50
CA PRO A 273 9.85 17.34 3.77
C PRO A 273 9.14 18.23 4.81
N SER A 274 7.83 18.34 4.69
CA SER A 274 6.97 18.73 5.79
C SER A 274 7.17 17.74 6.94
N ARG A 275 7.57 18.23 8.12
CA ARG A 275 7.88 17.35 9.27
C ARG A 275 6.65 16.57 9.74
N TRP A 276 5.47 17.13 9.57
CA TRP A 276 4.22 16.49 9.94
C TRP A 276 3.30 16.39 8.72
N VAL A 277 2.91 15.18 8.40
CA VAL A 277 1.99 14.88 7.30
C VAL A 277 0.79 14.13 7.86
N LEU A 278 -0.41 14.65 7.60
CA LEU A 278 -1.67 14.03 7.99
C LEU A 278 -2.25 13.29 6.79
N TYR A 279 -2.37 11.99 6.91
CA TYR A 279 -3.08 11.12 5.98
C TYR A 279 -4.48 10.84 6.50
N ASN A 280 -5.43 10.73 5.59
CA ASN A 280 -6.78 10.25 5.87
C ASN A 280 -7.10 9.15 4.87
N GLN A 281 -7.43 7.97 5.37
CA GLN A 281 -7.74 6.81 4.57
C GLN A 281 -9.13 6.32 4.88
N PHE A 282 -9.99 6.30 3.88
CA PHE A 282 -11.29 5.65 3.92
C PHE A 282 -11.24 4.40 3.07
N GLY A 283 -11.86 3.33 3.52
CA GLY A 283 -11.85 2.11 2.74
C GLY A 283 -13.00 1.17 3.04
N PHE A 284 -13.24 0.29 2.07
CA PHE A 284 -14.07 -0.89 2.21
C PHE A 284 -13.22 -2.13 2.06
N ALA A 285 -13.49 -3.11 2.89
CA ALA A 285 -12.82 -4.40 2.83
C ALA A 285 -13.85 -5.52 2.86
N TYR A 286 -13.69 -6.45 1.93
CA TYR A 286 -14.42 -7.71 1.89
C TYR A 286 -13.44 -8.86 1.93
N ALA A 287 -13.73 -9.88 2.72
CA ALA A 287 -13.00 -11.13 2.66
C ALA A 287 -13.90 -12.32 2.95
N ASN A 288 -13.72 -13.38 2.19
CA ASN A 288 -14.26 -14.70 2.46
C ASN A 288 -13.11 -15.69 2.73
N ARG A 289 -13.34 -16.98 2.56
CA ARG A 289 -12.31 -18.01 2.75
C ARG A 289 -11.12 -17.85 1.80
N ALA A 290 -11.36 -17.61 0.52
CA ALA A 290 -10.36 -17.63 -0.54
C ALA A 290 -9.92 -16.22 -0.98
N ILE A 291 -10.82 -15.25 -0.97
CA ILE A 291 -10.64 -13.98 -1.65
C ILE A 291 -10.67 -12.83 -0.64
N THR A 292 -9.84 -11.85 -0.89
CA THR A 292 -9.87 -10.51 -0.28
C THR A 292 -10.07 -9.47 -1.38
N LEU A 293 -10.91 -8.46 -1.12
CA LEU A 293 -11.05 -7.26 -1.94
C LEU A 293 -10.94 -6.05 -1.02
N ARG A 294 -10.20 -5.04 -1.44
CA ARG A 294 -10.05 -3.76 -0.74
C ARG A 294 -10.20 -2.63 -1.73
N MET A 295 -10.92 -1.59 -1.33
CA MET A 295 -11.02 -0.33 -2.06
C MET A 295 -10.77 0.80 -1.06
N GLN A 296 -9.93 1.77 -1.44
CA GLN A 296 -9.52 2.84 -0.54
C GLN A 296 -9.52 4.17 -1.28
N TYR A 297 -9.90 5.21 -0.57
CA TYR A 297 -9.68 6.60 -0.91
C TYR A 297 -8.73 7.21 0.11
N ILE A 298 -7.60 7.72 -0.37
CA ILE A 298 -6.56 8.30 0.46
C ILE A 298 -6.37 9.76 0.06
N PHE A 299 -6.30 10.66 1.04
CA PHE A 299 -5.84 12.03 0.84
C PHE A 299 -4.95 12.48 1.99
N TYR A 300 -3.99 13.35 1.69
CA TYR A 300 -3.04 13.81 2.68
C TYR A 300 -2.60 15.25 2.48
N SER A 301 -2.06 15.83 3.56
CA SER A 301 -1.49 17.16 3.54
C SER A 301 -0.23 17.20 2.67
N LYS A 302 0.24 18.40 2.34
CA LYS A 302 1.43 18.58 1.52
C LYS A 302 2.65 17.91 2.16
N GLU A 303 3.36 17.08 1.38
CA GLU A 303 4.62 16.43 1.79
C GLU A 303 5.80 17.42 1.77
N VAL A 304 5.69 18.46 0.96
CA VAL A 304 6.66 19.55 0.84
C VAL A 304 5.89 20.86 1.06
N PRO A 305 6.41 21.82 1.84
CA PRO A 305 5.71 23.10 2.07
C PRO A 305 5.37 23.86 0.76
N GLY A 306 6.24 23.76 -0.25
CA GLY A 306 6.09 24.43 -1.55
C GLY A 306 5.14 23.78 -2.55
N MET A 307 4.62 22.58 -2.28
CA MET A 307 3.66 21.92 -3.19
C MET A 307 2.45 22.81 -3.45
N PHE A 308 1.95 22.84 -4.69
CA PHE A 308 0.79 23.66 -5.05
C PHE A 308 -0.49 23.09 -4.46
N PHE A 309 -0.66 21.76 -4.47
CA PHE A 309 -1.90 21.11 -4.05
C PHE A 309 -1.66 20.08 -2.93
N ARG A 310 -2.74 19.71 -2.24
CA ARG A 310 -2.82 18.49 -1.43
C ARG A 310 -3.01 17.32 -2.38
N HIS A 311 -2.57 16.15 -1.95
CA HIS A 311 -2.69 14.96 -2.80
C HIS A 311 -3.82 14.02 -2.37
N ARG A 312 -4.35 13.29 -3.36
CA ARG A 312 -5.36 12.25 -3.18
C ARG A 312 -5.24 11.19 -4.25
N TYR A 313 -5.49 9.96 -3.89
CA TYR A 313 -5.50 8.84 -4.83
C TYR A 313 -6.44 7.73 -4.36
N GLY A 314 -6.79 6.84 -5.28
CA GLY A 314 -7.52 5.61 -5.01
C GLY A 314 -6.57 4.40 -4.93
N SER A 315 -6.98 3.38 -4.18
CA SER A 315 -6.25 2.12 -4.08
C SER A 315 -7.22 0.95 -4.23
N ILE A 316 -6.83 -0.05 -5.02
CA ILE A 316 -7.57 -1.29 -5.22
C ILE A 316 -6.63 -2.45 -4.88
N GLY A 317 -7.09 -3.33 -4.00
CA GLY A 317 -6.34 -4.51 -3.58
C GLY A 317 -7.14 -5.79 -3.75
N MET A 318 -6.48 -6.85 -4.20
CA MET A 318 -7.03 -8.19 -4.33
C MET A 318 -6.08 -9.18 -3.68
N GLY A 319 -6.65 -10.18 -2.99
CA GLY A 319 -5.87 -11.27 -2.40
C GLY A 319 -6.54 -12.63 -2.67
N TYR A 320 -5.72 -13.65 -2.87
CA TYR A 320 -6.16 -15.03 -3.04
C TYR A 320 -5.38 -15.94 -2.09
N ARG A 321 -6.13 -16.76 -1.33
CA ARG A 321 -5.60 -17.73 -0.35
C ARG A 321 -5.71 -19.15 -0.85
N PHE A 322 -4.62 -19.91 -0.72
CA PHE A 322 -4.48 -21.30 -1.17
C PHE A 322 -3.61 -22.14 -0.25
#